data_fc9b4b4ec20825507f57c1c5baba1d3d
#
_entry.id   fc9b4b4ec20825507f57c1c5baba1d3d
#
_cell.length_a   1.000
_cell.length_b   1.000
_cell.length_c   1.000
_cell.angle_alpha   90.00
_cell.angle_beta   90.00
_cell.angle_gamma   90.00
#
_symmetry.space_group_name_H-M   'P 1'
#
loop_
_entity.id
_entity.type
_entity.pdbx_description
1 polymer ?
#
loop_
_entity_poly.entity_id
_entity_poly.type
_entity_poly.pdbx_seq_one_letter_code
_entity_poly.pdbx_strand_id
1 'polypeptide(L)'
;HAAVGVHRFTPAERALRCGLYLGAALAFVAALRSIEVIPEFLRDTPAQVSDLLVRMWPVDWVFLRATVVGAMIETLHIATLGTLVTLALAFPLGVISARNVVASPGVRFLARLCLVSSRSVNSLVWALFFVAVFGPGPLAGTVAIVCRSIGFVGKLTGEAIEQIHPGPVEAIQAAGAPW
;
A
#
# COMPACT_ATOMS: atom_id res chain seq x y z
N HIS A 1 19.36 -13.92 -42.04
CA HIS A 1 18.23 -14.75 -41.61
C HIS A 1 18.72 -15.70 -40.51
N ALA A 2 18.58 -15.30 -39.25
CA ALA A 2 18.84 -16.17 -38.12
C ALA A 2 17.59 -17.05 -37.93
N ALA A 3 17.75 -18.35 -38.20
CA ALA A 3 16.71 -19.34 -37.93
C ALA A 3 16.45 -19.40 -36.41
N VAL A 4 15.26 -19.00 -36.01
CA VAL A 4 14.76 -19.19 -34.63
C VAL A 4 14.60 -20.68 -34.43
N GLY A 5 15.58 -21.30 -33.77
CA GLY A 5 15.53 -22.71 -33.38
C GLY A 5 14.36 -22.98 -32.49
N VAL A 6 13.35 -23.65 -32.99
CA VAL A 6 12.22 -24.17 -32.18
C VAL A 6 12.79 -25.23 -31.24
N HIS A 7 13.03 -24.85 -29.98
CA HIS A 7 13.46 -25.77 -28.92
C HIS A 7 12.37 -26.83 -28.74
N ARG A 8 12.56 -28.02 -29.30
CA ARG A 8 11.69 -29.17 -29.01
C ARG A 8 12.00 -29.67 -27.62
N PHE A 9 11.06 -29.47 -26.72
CA PHE A 9 11.15 -29.92 -25.32
C PHE A 9 11.41 -31.43 -25.26
N THR A 10 12.33 -31.83 -24.41
CA THR A 10 12.62 -33.24 -24.13
C THR A 10 11.41 -33.93 -23.48
N PRO A 11 11.24 -35.25 -23.67
CA PRO A 11 10.11 -35.98 -23.08
C PRO A 11 10.02 -35.81 -21.55
N ALA A 12 11.15 -35.67 -20.86
CA ALA A 12 11.20 -35.40 -19.42
C ALA A 12 10.64 -34.00 -19.06
N GLU A 13 10.96 -32.98 -19.84
CA GLU A 13 10.42 -31.62 -19.63
C GLU A 13 8.91 -31.55 -19.90
N ARG A 14 8.40 -32.33 -20.84
CA ARG A 14 6.97 -32.44 -21.09
C ARG A 14 6.24 -33.13 -19.92
N ALA A 15 6.81 -34.22 -19.38
CA ALA A 15 6.26 -34.89 -18.23
C ALA A 15 6.25 -34.01 -16.98
N LEU A 16 7.32 -33.25 -16.75
CA LEU A 16 7.41 -32.28 -15.65
C LEU A 16 6.35 -31.17 -15.79
N ARG A 17 6.18 -30.62 -16.97
CA ARG A 17 5.15 -29.59 -17.22
C ARG A 17 3.73 -30.14 -17.07
N CYS A 18 3.46 -31.34 -17.59
CA CYS A 18 2.18 -32.01 -17.40
C CYS A 18 1.90 -32.24 -15.90
N GLY A 19 2.89 -32.68 -15.14
CA GLY A 19 2.79 -32.84 -13.68
C GLY A 19 2.51 -31.52 -12.95
N LEU A 20 3.19 -30.44 -13.38
CA LEU A 20 2.95 -29.10 -12.84
C LEU A 20 1.53 -28.58 -13.14
N TYR A 21 1.04 -28.75 -14.37
CA TYR A 21 -0.31 -28.34 -14.73
C TYR A 21 -1.38 -29.17 -14.02
N LEU A 22 -1.17 -30.50 -13.88
CA LEU A 22 -2.04 -31.36 -13.12
C LEU A 22 -2.04 -31.00 -11.62
N GLY A 23 -0.87 -30.73 -11.04
CA GLY A 23 -0.74 -30.26 -9.67
C GLY A 23 -1.44 -28.93 -9.43
N ALA A 24 -1.26 -27.97 -10.35
CA ALA A 24 -1.94 -26.69 -10.28
C ALA A 24 -3.45 -26.82 -10.43
N ALA A 25 -3.93 -27.67 -11.35
CA ALA A 25 -5.35 -27.94 -11.51
C ALA A 25 -5.98 -28.62 -10.28
N LEU A 26 -5.27 -29.58 -9.69
CA LEU A 26 -5.71 -30.22 -8.44
C LEU A 26 -5.74 -29.25 -7.27
N ALA A 27 -4.71 -28.41 -7.13
CA ALA A 27 -4.66 -27.37 -6.10
C ALA A 27 -5.81 -26.35 -6.30
N PHE A 28 -6.10 -25.97 -7.55
CA PHE A 28 -7.21 -25.07 -7.87
C PHE A 28 -8.57 -25.69 -7.53
N VAL A 29 -8.79 -26.95 -7.89
CA VAL A 29 -10.03 -27.68 -7.55
C VAL A 29 -10.16 -27.86 -6.04
N ALA A 30 -9.07 -28.17 -5.34
CA ALA A 30 -9.07 -28.28 -3.89
C ALA A 30 -9.38 -26.92 -3.23
N ALA A 31 -8.81 -25.83 -3.73
CA ALA A 31 -9.11 -24.48 -3.28
C ALA A 31 -10.58 -24.10 -3.50
N LEU A 32 -11.14 -24.44 -4.68
CA LEU A 32 -12.57 -24.20 -4.96
C LEU A 32 -13.50 -24.99 -4.03
N ARG A 33 -13.10 -26.22 -3.66
CA ARG A 33 -13.89 -27.03 -2.71
C ARG A 33 -13.72 -26.56 -1.26
N SER A 34 -12.59 -25.94 -0.93
CA SER A 34 -12.33 -25.37 0.40
C SER A 34 -13.07 -24.06 0.64
N ILE A 35 -13.40 -23.33 -0.43
CA ILE A 35 -14.24 -22.14 -0.36
C ILE A 35 -15.69 -22.62 -0.41
N GLU A 36 -16.39 -22.53 0.72
CA GLU A 36 -17.84 -22.75 0.78
C GLU A 36 -18.56 -21.67 -0.03
N VAL A 37 -18.60 -21.85 -1.35
CA VAL A 37 -19.40 -21.01 -2.21
C VAL A 37 -20.84 -21.47 -2.08
N ILE A 38 -21.65 -20.74 -1.34
CA ILE A 38 -23.08 -20.99 -1.22
C ILE A 38 -23.73 -20.51 -2.53
N PRO A 39 -24.21 -21.42 -3.40
CA PRO A 39 -24.71 -21.04 -4.74
C PRO A 39 -25.95 -20.13 -4.68
N GLU A 40 -26.65 -20.14 -3.58
CA GLU A 40 -27.82 -19.28 -3.32
C GLU A 40 -27.43 -17.80 -3.30
N PHE A 41 -26.31 -17.46 -2.67
CA PHE A 41 -25.83 -16.07 -2.67
C PHE A 41 -25.50 -15.55 -4.07
N LEU A 42 -24.96 -16.42 -4.94
CA LEU A 42 -24.66 -16.06 -6.32
C LEU A 42 -25.93 -15.80 -7.15
N ARG A 43 -27.00 -16.55 -6.87
CA ARG A 43 -28.29 -16.38 -7.56
C ARG A 43 -29.02 -15.12 -7.09
N ASP A 44 -28.93 -14.81 -5.80
CA ASP A 44 -29.61 -13.68 -5.19
C ASP A 44 -28.83 -12.36 -5.37
N THR A 45 -27.54 -12.44 -5.72
CA THR A 45 -26.67 -11.25 -5.93
C THR A 45 -27.27 -10.24 -6.90
N PRO A 46 -27.78 -10.60 -8.10
CA PRO A 46 -28.36 -9.61 -9.01
C PRO A 46 -29.59 -8.91 -8.42
N ALA A 47 -30.45 -9.66 -7.72
CA ALA A 47 -31.63 -9.10 -7.06
C ALA A 47 -31.24 -8.16 -5.92
N GLN A 48 -30.26 -8.53 -5.08
CA GLN A 48 -29.75 -7.69 -4.00
C GLN A 48 -29.07 -6.41 -4.54
N VAL A 49 -28.29 -6.51 -5.62
CA VAL A 49 -27.67 -5.34 -6.26
C VAL A 49 -28.73 -4.42 -6.84
N SER A 50 -29.75 -4.95 -7.52
CA SER A 50 -30.84 -4.14 -8.05
C SER A 50 -31.64 -3.46 -6.95
N ASP A 51 -31.94 -4.14 -5.85
CA ASP A 51 -32.63 -3.57 -4.67
C ASP A 51 -31.79 -2.46 -4.02
N LEU A 52 -30.47 -2.66 -3.88
CA LEU A 52 -29.56 -1.63 -3.41
C LEU A 52 -29.59 -0.39 -4.31
N LEU A 53 -29.50 -0.56 -5.63
CA LEU A 53 -29.53 0.54 -6.58
C LEU A 53 -30.86 1.30 -6.53
N VAL A 54 -31.99 0.59 -6.42
CA VAL A 54 -33.31 1.22 -6.29
C VAL A 54 -33.43 1.99 -4.98
N ARG A 55 -32.91 1.48 -3.87
CA ARG A 55 -32.90 2.16 -2.56
C ARG A 55 -31.97 3.37 -2.51
N MET A 56 -30.93 3.39 -3.35
CA MET A 56 -30.04 4.57 -3.48
C MET A 56 -30.73 5.74 -4.22
N TRP A 57 -31.87 5.51 -4.85
CA TRP A 57 -32.64 6.50 -5.58
C TRP A 57 -34.10 6.57 -5.06
N PRO A 58 -34.63 7.77 -4.72
CA PRO A 58 -34.07 9.13 -4.88
C PRO A 58 -33.07 9.51 -3.75
N VAL A 59 -32.17 10.44 -4.09
CA VAL A 59 -31.22 11.00 -3.11
C VAL A 59 -31.95 11.90 -2.12
N ASP A 60 -31.81 11.62 -0.83
CA ASP A 60 -32.33 12.49 0.23
C ASP A 60 -31.40 13.71 0.42
N TRP A 61 -31.78 14.82 -0.21
CA TRP A 61 -31.01 16.08 -0.16
C TRP A 61 -30.97 16.70 1.23
N VAL A 62 -31.97 16.43 2.06
CA VAL A 62 -32.03 16.96 3.44
C VAL A 62 -31.01 16.24 4.31
N PHE A 63 -30.98 14.92 4.23
CA PHE A 63 -30.00 14.08 4.93
C PHE A 63 -28.57 14.37 4.45
N LEU A 64 -28.37 14.55 3.14
CA LEU A 64 -27.08 14.87 2.56
C LEU A 64 -26.52 16.16 3.16
N ARG A 65 -27.29 17.23 3.23
CA ARG A 65 -26.85 18.51 3.76
C ARG A 65 -26.64 18.48 5.28
N ALA A 66 -27.53 17.81 6.01
CA ALA A 66 -27.49 17.80 7.48
C ALA A 66 -26.38 16.92 8.03
N THR A 67 -26.09 15.77 7.40
CA THR A 67 -25.21 14.74 7.96
C THR A 67 -23.95 14.51 7.13
N VAL A 68 -24.12 14.35 5.82
CA VAL A 68 -23.01 13.94 4.96
C VAL A 68 -21.98 15.05 4.76
N VAL A 69 -22.43 16.31 4.64
CA VAL A 69 -21.50 17.45 4.47
C VAL A 69 -20.59 17.59 5.71
N GLY A 70 -21.14 17.44 6.91
CA GLY A 70 -20.35 17.47 8.14
C GLY A 70 -19.28 16.36 8.17
N ALA A 71 -19.66 15.13 7.85
CA ALA A 71 -18.75 14.00 7.78
C ALA A 71 -17.67 14.15 6.68
N MET A 72 -18.02 14.76 5.54
CA MET A 72 -17.04 15.06 4.47
C MET A 72 -16.00 16.09 4.92
N ILE A 73 -16.43 17.15 5.60
CA ILE A 73 -15.51 18.17 6.15
C ILE A 73 -14.58 17.55 7.19
N GLU A 74 -15.13 16.71 8.08
CA GLU A 74 -14.33 15.97 9.05
C GLU A 74 -13.27 15.08 8.37
N THR A 75 -13.66 14.34 7.33
CA THR A 75 -12.74 13.51 6.54
C THR A 75 -11.64 14.35 5.89
N LEU A 76 -11.97 15.55 5.37
CA LEU A 76 -10.99 16.49 4.83
C LEU A 76 -9.98 16.96 5.89
N HIS A 77 -10.46 17.27 7.10
CA HIS A 77 -9.59 17.65 8.21
C HIS A 77 -8.66 16.51 8.60
N ILE A 78 -9.18 15.28 8.72
CA ILE A 78 -8.38 14.07 9.00
C ILE A 78 -7.30 13.88 7.92
N ALA A 79 -7.68 13.97 6.66
CA ALA A 79 -6.77 13.80 5.54
C ALA A 79 -5.67 14.88 5.54
N THR A 80 -6.03 16.14 5.74
CA THR A 80 -5.10 17.27 5.75
C THR A 80 -4.12 17.18 6.91
N LEU A 81 -4.62 17.01 8.13
CA LEU A 81 -3.79 16.85 9.32
C LEU A 81 -2.92 15.60 9.23
N GLY A 82 -3.49 14.48 8.81
CA GLY A 82 -2.75 13.22 8.61
C GLY A 82 -1.61 13.39 7.62
N THR A 83 -1.85 14.09 6.51
CA THR A 83 -0.82 14.34 5.49
C THR A 83 0.28 15.25 6.00
N LEU A 84 -0.06 16.37 6.66
CA LEU A 84 0.93 17.30 7.20
C LEU A 84 1.83 16.64 8.25
N VAL A 85 1.24 15.91 9.20
CA VAL A 85 2.00 15.18 10.22
C VAL A 85 2.85 14.09 9.59
N THR A 86 2.30 13.35 8.60
CA THR A 86 3.06 12.35 7.87
C THR A 86 4.27 12.95 7.19
N LEU A 87 4.13 14.06 6.46
CA LEU A 87 5.24 14.72 5.77
C LEU A 87 6.29 15.21 6.76
N ALA A 88 5.86 15.84 7.86
CA ALA A 88 6.78 16.34 8.89
C ALA A 88 7.64 15.24 9.52
N LEU A 89 7.09 14.03 9.69
CA LEU A 89 7.82 12.91 10.28
C LEU A 89 8.53 12.04 9.23
N ALA A 90 7.92 11.83 8.08
CA ALA A 90 8.46 10.98 7.02
C ALA A 90 9.65 11.60 6.30
N PHE A 91 9.64 12.93 6.11
CA PHE A 91 10.71 13.64 5.42
C PHE A 91 12.07 13.46 6.11
N PRO A 92 12.24 13.81 7.41
CA PRO A 92 13.51 13.60 8.08
C PRO A 92 13.92 12.12 8.14
N LEU A 93 12.98 11.20 8.37
CA LEU A 93 13.27 9.76 8.36
C LEU A 93 13.71 9.27 6.98
N GLY A 94 13.10 9.78 5.93
CA GLY A 94 13.48 9.50 4.54
C GLY A 94 14.90 9.98 4.23
N VAL A 95 15.24 11.21 4.61
CA VAL A 95 16.60 11.77 4.44
C VAL A 95 17.64 10.94 5.21
N ILE A 96 17.34 10.58 6.46
CA ILE A 96 18.24 9.74 7.29
C ILE A 96 18.40 8.32 6.70
N SER A 97 17.40 7.81 6.00
CA SER A 97 17.45 6.48 5.39
C SER A 97 18.31 6.41 4.12
N ALA A 98 18.60 7.56 3.47
CA ALA A 98 19.33 7.63 2.21
C ALA A 98 20.82 7.35 2.40
N ARG A 99 21.40 6.52 1.49
CA ARG A 99 22.81 6.08 1.59
C ARG A 99 23.81 7.20 1.28
N ASN A 100 23.40 8.11 0.43
CA ASN A 100 24.24 9.24 -0.02
C ASN A 100 24.26 10.42 0.95
N VAL A 101 23.39 10.44 1.99
CA VAL A 101 23.32 11.52 2.97
C VAL A 101 23.93 11.12 4.30
N VAL A 102 23.62 9.94 4.82
CA VAL A 102 24.08 9.49 6.15
C VAL A 102 25.16 8.41 6.01
N ALA A 103 26.36 8.74 6.48
CA ALA A 103 27.51 7.84 6.45
C ALA A 103 27.36 6.66 7.45
N SER A 104 26.69 6.87 8.60
CA SER A 104 26.56 5.85 9.64
C SER A 104 25.61 4.73 9.22
N PRO A 105 26.11 3.48 9.08
CA PRO A 105 25.28 2.35 8.65
C PRO A 105 24.23 1.98 9.69
N GLY A 106 24.51 2.16 10.99
CA GLY A 106 23.61 1.81 12.08
C GLY A 106 22.38 2.73 12.13
N VAL A 107 22.58 4.05 12.03
CA VAL A 107 21.49 5.04 12.02
C VAL A 107 20.59 4.83 10.81
N ARG A 108 21.19 4.61 9.65
CA ARG A 108 20.45 4.32 8.41
C ARG A 108 19.66 3.01 8.52
N PHE A 109 20.23 1.97 9.11
CA PHE A 109 19.53 0.70 9.33
C PHE A 109 18.31 0.88 10.24
N LEU A 110 18.45 1.61 11.35
CA LEU A 110 17.34 1.90 12.26
C LEU A 110 16.21 2.71 11.57
N ALA A 111 16.58 3.75 10.81
CA ALA A 111 15.60 4.52 10.05
C ALA A 111 14.84 3.64 9.04
N ARG A 112 15.55 2.80 8.29
CA ARG A 112 14.94 1.86 7.34
C ARG A 112 14.08 0.82 8.05
N LEU A 113 14.52 0.29 9.16
CA LEU A 113 13.74 -0.66 9.96
C LEU A 113 12.43 -0.03 10.41
N CYS A 114 12.46 1.21 10.92
CA CYS A 114 11.27 1.96 11.30
C CYS A 114 10.30 2.15 10.12
N LEU A 115 10.80 2.58 8.96
CA LEU A 115 9.99 2.78 7.76
C LEU A 115 9.37 1.47 7.24
N VAL A 116 10.15 0.38 7.23
CA VAL A 116 9.67 -0.94 6.79
C VAL A 116 8.64 -1.51 7.76
N SER A 117 8.88 -1.42 9.06
CA SER A 117 7.94 -1.90 10.09
C SER A 117 6.62 -1.18 10.02
N SER A 118 6.64 0.16 9.88
CA SER A 118 5.44 0.99 9.72
C SER A 118 4.58 0.53 8.53
N ARG A 119 5.21 0.11 7.45
CA ARG A 119 4.57 -0.30 6.20
C ARG A 119 4.12 -1.76 6.17
N SER A 120 4.77 -2.62 6.96
CA SER A 120 4.48 -4.06 7.02
C SER A 120 3.15 -4.36 7.70
N VAL A 121 2.71 -3.49 8.60
CA VAL A 121 1.47 -3.65 9.34
C VAL A 121 0.30 -3.12 8.51
N ASN A 122 -0.77 -3.92 8.41
CA ASN A 122 -1.99 -3.50 7.73
C ASN A 122 -2.61 -2.29 8.45
N SER A 123 -3.16 -1.34 7.69
CA SER A 123 -3.83 -0.14 8.23
C SER A 123 -4.97 -0.45 9.19
N LEU A 124 -5.68 -1.58 9.01
CA LEU A 124 -6.72 -2.02 9.94
C LEU A 124 -6.17 -2.38 11.31
N VAL A 125 -4.99 -2.99 11.37
CA VAL A 125 -4.33 -3.32 12.65
C VAL A 125 -3.95 -2.04 13.39
N TRP A 126 -3.37 -1.05 12.68
CA TRP A 126 -3.10 0.27 13.25
C TRP A 126 -4.38 0.96 13.74
N ALA A 127 -5.44 0.92 12.93
CA ALA A 127 -6.73 1.51 13.31
C ALA A 127 -7.32 0.87 14.56
N LEU A 128 -7.35 -0.47 14.63
CA LEU A 128 -7.84 -1.19 15.82
C LEU A 128 -7.00 -0.91 17.06
N PHE A 129 -5.68 -0.87 16.92
CA PHE A 129 -4.78 -0.54 18.01
C PHE A 129 -5.07 0.87 18.57
N PHE A 130 -5.16 1.88 17.69
CA PHE A 130 -5.40 3.24 18.15
C PHE A 130 -6.84 3.46 18.63
N VAL A 131 -7.82 2.73 18.10
CA VAL A 131 -9.18 2.72 18.64
C VAL A 131 -9.19 2.12 20.05
N ALA A 132 -8.41 1.09 20.32
CA ALA A 132 -8.29 0.52 21.67
C ALA A 132 -7.63 1.49 22.67
N VAL A 133 -6.70 2.34 22.21
CA VAL A 133 -5.96 3.30 23.04
C VAL A 133 -6.73 4.60 23.25
N PHE A 134 -7.25 5.20 22.18
CA PHE A 134 -7.86 6.54 22.19
C PHE A 134 -9.40 6.50 22.16
N GLY A 135 -9.99 5.32 21.96
CA GLY A 135 -11.41 5.18 21.68
C GLY A 135 -11.73 5.38 20.19
N PRO A 136 -12.98 5.04 19.79
CA PRO A 136 -13.45 5.27 18.43
C PRO A 136 -13.60 6.76 18.15
N GLY A 137 -12.95 7.26 17.10
CA GLY A 137 -13.02 8.67 16.72
C GLY A 137 -12.02 9.11 15.67
N PRO A 138 -12.10 10.36 15.21
CA PRO A 138 -11.26 10.91 14.15
C PRO A 138 -9.77 10.88 14.49
N LEU A 139 -9.42 11.04 15.77
CA LEU A 139 -8.03 11.03 16.24
C LEU A 139 -7.38 9.66 16.03
N ALA A 140 -8.06 8.57 16.39
CA ALA A 140 -7.56 7.21 16.18
C ALA A 140 -7.34 6.92 14.70
N GLY A 141 -8.27 7.34 13.84
CA GLY A 141 -8.16 7.22 12.39
C GLY A 141 -6.98 8.03 11.82
N THR A 142 -6.84 9.28 12.24
CA THR A 142 -5.73 10.14 11.80
C THR A 142 -4.37 9.53 12.15
N VAL A 143 -4.17 9.11 13.41
CA VAL A 143 -2.90 8.53 13.85
C VAL A 143 -2.61 7.20 13.13
N ALA A 144 -3.61 6.38 12.89
CA ALA A 144 -3.45 5.14 12.14
C ALA A 144 -2.98 5.39 10.70
N ILE A 145 -3.56 6.39 10.02
CA ILE A 145 -3.16 6.79 8.67
C ILE A 145 -1.72 7.34 8.69
N VAL A 146 -1.38 8.19 9.66
CA VAL A 146 -0.03 8.76 9.82
C VAL A 146 0.99 7.64 9.99
N CYS A 147 0.77 6.73 10.93
CA CYS A 147 1.71 5.63 11.20
C CYS A 147 2.00 4.79 9.96
N ARG A 148 0.98 4.46 9.18
CA ARG A 148 1.14 3.72 7.93
C ARG A 148 1.85 4.54 6.85
N SER A 149 1.46 5.80 6.70
CA SER A 149 1.91 6.68 5.62
C SER A 149 3.36 7.11 5.79
N ILE A 150 3.86 7.25 7.02
CA ILE A 150 5.28 7.53 7.31
C ILE A 150 6.20 6.52 6.61
N GLY A 151 5.88 5.23 6.70
CA GLY A 151 6.69 4.19 6.07
C GLY A 151 6.71 4.27 4.55
N PHE A 152 5.59 4.64 3.94
CA PHE A 152 5.48 4.77 2.49
C PHE A 152 6.20 6.04 1.98
N VAL A 153 5.84 7.19 2.52
CA VAL A 153 6.40 8.49 2.11
C VAL A 153 7.89 8.56 2.42
N GLY A 154 8.31 8.16 3.62
CA GLY A 154 9.73 8.17 4.00
C GLY A 154 10.59 7.27 3.13
N LYS A 155 10.08 6.09 2.75
CA LYS A 155 10.80 5.23 1.80
C LYS A 155 10.94 5.87 0.42
N LEU A 156 9.86 6.42 -0.14
CA LEU A 156 9.91 7.07 -1.45
C LEU A 156 10.85 8.28 -1.43
N THR A 157 10.83 9.07 -0.34
CA THR A 157 11.76 10.19 -0.17
C THR A 157 13.20 9.72 -0.15
N GLY A 158 13.52 8.67 0.61
CA GLY A 158 14.86 8.09 0.66
C GLY A 158 15.33 7.56 -0.69
N GLU A 159 14.48 6.83 -1.41
CA GLU A 159 14.77 6.32 -2.75
C GLU A 159 14.96 7.46 -3.77
N ALA A 160 14.14 8.50 -3.72
CA ALA A 160 14.27 9.68 -4.60
C ALA A 160 15.62 10.38 -4.38
N ILE A 161 16.06 10.53 -3.12
CA ILE A 161 17.35 11.12 -2.78
C ILE A 161 18.50 10.22 -3.26
N GLU A 162 18.38 8.89 -3.12
CA GLU A 162 19.41 7.95 -3.60
C GLU A 162 19.54 7.91 -5.13
N GLN A 163 18.49 8.24 -5.87
CA GLN A 163 18.47 8.25 -7.33
C GLN A 163 19.01 9.55 -7.96
N ILE A 164 19.37 10.55 -7.15
CA ILE A 164 19.96 11.80 -7.66
C ILE A 164 21.27 11.48 -8.39
N HIS A 165 21.38 11.95 -9.62
CA HIS A 165 22.58 11.75 -10.45
C HIS A 165 23.78 12.44 -9.77
N PRO A 166 24.97 11.80 -9.69
CA PRO A 166 26.14 12.38 -9.02
C PRO A 166 26.70 13.63 -9.72
N GLY A 167 26.49 13.77 -11.04
CA GLY A 167 27.05 14.84 -11.83
C GLY A 167 26.84 16.25 -11.33
N PRO A 168 25.62 16.69 -10.97
CA PRO A 168 25.41 18.01 -10.37
C PRO A 168 26.13 18.21 -9.04
N VAL A 169 26.22 17.16 -8.23
CA VAL A 169 26.92 17.20 -6.93
C VAL A 169 28.43 17.38 -7.15
N GLU A 170 29.02 16.60 -8.07
CA GLU A 170 30.43 16.71 -8.44
C GLU A 170 30.78 18.07 -9.04
N ALA A 171 29.88 18.64 -9.86
CA ALA A 171 30.06 19.97 -10.43
C ALA A 171 30.10 21.06 -9.36
N ILE A 172 29.24 21.00 -8.36
CA ILE A 172 29.19 21.94 -7.24
C ILE A 172 30.44 21.78 -6.36
N GLN A 173 30.92 20.58 -6.13
CA GLN A 173 32.17 20.29 -5.42
C GLN A 173 33.38 20.81 -6.17
N ALA A 174 33.45 20.63 -7.49
CA ALA A 174 34.51 21.16 -8.33
C ALA A 174 34.53 22.69 -8.33
N ALA A 175 33.40 23.36 -8.10
CA ALA A 175 33.29 24.81 -7.92
C ALA A 175 33.69 25.30 -6.51
N GLY A 176 34.14 24.39 -5.61
CA GLY A 176 34.65 24.73 -4.29
C GLY A 176 33.61 24.89 -3.18
N ALA A 177 32.39 24.31 -3.35
CA ALA A 177 31.41 24.31 -2.29
C ALA A 177 31.83 23.35 -1.16
N PRO A 178 31.91 23.81 0.10
CA PRO A 178 32.14 22.93 1.24
C PRO A 178 30.93 22.02 1.47
N TRP A 179 31.22 20.83 1.95
CA TRP A 179 30.19 19.87 2.45
C TRP A 179 29.67 20.27 3.80
#